data_7ed703bc634e116291abf79823208999
#
_entry.id   7ed703bc634e116291abf79823208999
#
_cell.length_a   1.000
_cell.length_b   1.000
_cell.length_c   1.000
_cell.angle_alpha   90.00
_cell.angle_beta   90.00
_cell.angle_gamma   90.00
#
_symmetry.space_group_name_H-M   'P 1'
#
loop_
_entity.id
_entity.type
_entity.pdbx_description
1 polymer ?
#
loop_
_entity_poly.entity_id
_entity_poly.type
_entity_poly.pdbx_seq_one_letter_code
_entity_poly.pdbx_strand_id
1 'polypeptide(L)'
;MITWTFDDGNGNIITVPQNVIVNDVTAPTPDAPTLADVTAECEVTTLTAPTASDNCVGSVTVTNDATLPITAQGTTVVTWTYDDGNGNTTTQTQNVVIDDVTDPVAPVLADITGECSATATPPTTTDNCGGILTGTTTDALTYNTQGTFVITWTFDDGNGNIITVPQNVIVNDVTAPTPDVATLADVTAECEV
;
A
#
# COMPACT_ATOMS: atom_id res chain seq x y z
N MET A 1 48.38 -31.24 -5.84
CA MET A 1 49.32 -32.31 -5.54
C MET A 1 50.76 -31.80 -5.73
N ILE A 2 51.62 -31.95 -4.75
CA ILE A 2 53.06 -31.66 -4.82
C ILE A 2 53.79 -32.98 -4.97
N THR A 3 54.81 -33.07 -5.86
CA THR A 3 55.67 -34.26 -5.99
C THR A 3 57.06 -33.93 -5.45
N TRP A 4 57.41 -34.60 -4.41
CA TRP A 4 58.77 -34.52 -3.83
C TRP A 4 59.66 -35.46 -4.57
N THR A 5 60.87 -34.99 -4.99
CA THR A 5 61.88 -35.79 -5.62
C THR A 5 63.05 -35.89 -4.66
N PHE A 6 63.44 -37.09 -4.39
CA PHE A 6 64.67 -37.43 -3.59
C PHE A 6 65.70 -38.07 -4.48
N ASP A 7 66.87 -37.47 -4.53
CA ASP A 7 68.04 -37.93 -5.32
C ASP A 7 69.21 -38.18 -4.36
N ASP A 8 69.87 -39.37 -4.45
CA ASP A 8 70.97 -39.75 -3.62
C ASP A 8 72.35 -39.25 -4.15
N GLY A 9 72.33 -38.48 -5.25
CA GLY A 9 73.52 -37.93 -5.90
C GLY A 9 74.32 -38.95 -6.71
N ASN A 10 73.83 -40.22 -6.80
CA ASN A 10 74.46 -41.31 -7.59
C ASN A 10 73.52 -41.71 -8.77
N GLY A 11 72.51 -40.95 -9.03
CA GLY A 11 71.55 -41.19 -10.12
C GLY A 11 70.33 -42.02 -9.72
N ASN A 12 70.13 -42.33 -8.41
CA ASN A 12 68.95 -43.02 -7.93
C ASN A 12 67.92 -41.97 -7.45
N ILE A 13 66.78 -41.92 -8.13
CA ILE A 13 65.75 -40.94 -7.87
C ILE A 13 64.43 -41.64 -7.46
N ILE A 14 63.83 -41.21 -6.37
CA ILE A 14 62.51 -41.62 -5.98
C ILE A 14 61.60 -40.38 -5.89
N THR A 15 60.30 -40.48 -6.30
CA THR A 15 59.30 -39.44 -6.18
C THR A 15 58.20 -39.88 -5.23
N VAL A 16 57.76 -38.95 -4.36
CA VAL A 16 56.67 -39.19 -3.41
C VAL A 16 55.60 -38.07 -3.60
N PRO A 17 54.39 -38.43 -4.00
CA PRO A 17 53.32 -37.44 -4.09
C PRO A 17 52.74 -37.04 -2.73
N GLN A 18 52.46 -35.77 -2.55
CA GLN A 18 51.76 -35.23 -1.40
C GLN A 18 50.53 -34.46 -1.86
N ASN A 19 49.38 -34.79 -1.33
CA ASN A 19 48.16 -34.03 -1.60
C ASN A 19 48.18 -32.71 -0.82
N VAL A 20 47.84 -31.63 -1.51
CA VAL A 20 47.51 -30.35 -0.89
C VAL A 20 46.02 -30.19 -1.03
N ILE A 21 45.31 -30.07 0.09
CA ILE A 21 43.88 -29.85 0.17
C ILE A 21 43.70 -28.44 0.67
N VAL A 22 42.97 -27.64 -0.11
CA VAL A 22 42.52 -26.32 0.29
C VAL A 22 40.99 -26.41 0.39
N ASN A 23 40.47 -26.14 1.56
CA ASN A 23 39.07 -26.23 1.85
C ASN A 23 38.60 -24.95 2.57
N ASP A 24 37.61 -24.29 2.03
CA ASP A 24 36.98 -23.16 2.66
C ASP A 24 35.90 -23.68 3.63
N VAL A 25 35.97 -23.25 4.86
CA VAL A 25 35.03 -23.63 5.94
C VAL A 25 34.47 -22.40 6.67
N THR A 26 34.77 -21.20 6.17
CA THR A 26 34.41 -19.94 6.79
C THR A 26 33.16 -19.39 6.07
N ALA A 27 32.13 -19.06 6.82
CA ALA A 27 30.95 -18.44 6.23
C ALA A 27 31.16 -16.93 5.96
N PRO A 28 30.48 -16.35 4.94
CA PRO A 28 30.52 -14.93 4.66
C PRO A 28 30.13 -14.08 5.87
N THR A 29 30.78 -12.94 6.00
CA THR A 29 30.47 -11.95 7.03
C THR A 29 29.75 -10.76 6.39
N PRO A 30 28.49 -10.42 6.80
CA PRO A 30 27.84 -9.21 6.35
C PRO A 30 28.66 -7.96 6.64
N ASP A 31 28.75 -7.02 5.68
CA ASP A 31 29.53 -5.79 5.83
C ASP A 31 28.85 -4.81 6.80
N ALA A 32 27.52 -4.88 6.93
CA ALA A 32 26.75 -4.11 7.91
C ALA A 32 26.24 -5.04 9.04
N PRO A 33 26.46 -4.71 10.32
CA PRO A 33 26.02 -5.54 11.44
C PRO A 33 24.48 -5.62 11.55
N THR A 34 23.75 -4.62 11.08
CA THR A 34 22.30 -4.55 11.00
C THR A 34 21.88 -3.85 9.72
N LEU A 35 20.75 -4.25 9.16
CA LEU A 35 20.14 -3.60 8.00
C LEU A 35 19.10 -2.59 8.48
N ALA A 36 19.08 -1.41 7.84
CA ALA A 36 18.02 -0.42 8.08
C ALA A 36 16.67 -0.94 7.58
N ASP A 37 15.61 -0.54 8.24
CA ASP A 37 14.24 -0.80 7.76
C ASP A 37 14.02 -0.16 6.40
N VAL A 38 13.29 -0.86 5.53
CA VAL A 38 12.76 -0.34 4.27
C VAL A 38 11.32 0.09 4.53
N THR A 39 10.98 1.35 4.28
CA THR A 39 9.65 1.89 4.58
C THR A 39 8.98 2.41 3.31
N ALA A 40 7.67 2.19 3.21
CA ALA A 40 6.81 2.75 2.16
C ALA A 40 5.38 2.86 2.68
N GLU A 41 4.53 3.67 2.04
CA GLU A 41 3.11 3.75 2.40
C GLU A 41 2.29 2.62 1.77
N CYS A 42 2.50 2.33 0.49
CA CYS A 42 1.64 1.41 -0.26
C CYS A 42 2.30 0.08 -0.60
N GLU A 43 3.53 0.12 -1.11
CA GLU A 43 4.22 -1.08 -1.55
C GLU A 43 5.75 -0.91 -1.64
N VAL A 44 6.46 -2.02 -1.51
CA VAL A 44 7.87 -2.14 -1.86
C VAL A 44 8.00 -3.13 -3.02
N THR A 45 8.40 -2.63 -4.18
CA THR A 45 8.52 -3.42 -5.42
C THR A 45 9.91 -3.99 -5.62
N THR A 46 10.93 -3.42 -4.97
CA THR A 46 12.33 -3.85 -5.09
C THR A 46 13.06 -3.73 -3.76
N LEU A 47 14.00 -4.63 -3.53
CA LEU A 47 14.92 -4.58 -2.40
C LEU A 47 16.35 -4.49 -2.92
N THR A 48 17.16 -3.66 -2.27
CA THR A 48 18.59 -3.55 -2.57
C THR A 48 19.33 -4.61 -1.79
N ALA A 49 20.04 -5.50 -2.49
CA ALA A 49 20.83 -6.53 -1.84
C ALA A 49 21.96 -5.91 -1.00
N PRO A 50 22.09 -6.30 0.27
CA PRO A 50 23.22 -5.91 1.10
C PRO A 50 24.51 -6.60 0.62
N THR A 51 25.65 -6.18 1.15
CA THR A 51 26.96 -6.74 0.81
C THR A 51 27.55 -7.56 1.95
N ALA A 52 28.41 -8.51 1.58
CA ALA A 52 29.18 -9.30 2.53
C ALA A 52 30.56 -9.57 1.95
N SER A 53 31.49 -9.89 2.82
CA SER A 53 32.86 -10.28 2.49
C SER A 53 33.19 -11.67 3.02
N ASP A 54 34.09 -12.36 2.33
CA ASP A 54 34.63 -13.67 2.74
C ASP A 54 36.15 -13.69 2.58
N ASN A 55 36.82 -14.56 3.34
CA ASN A 55 38.26 -14.65 3.37
C ASN A 55 38.89 -15.44 2.20
N CYS A 56 38.09 -16.31 1.55
CA CYS A 56 38.59 -17.21 0.50
C CYS A 56 38.01 -16.89 -0.88
N VAL A 57 36.84 -16.21 -0.99
CA VAL A 57 36.19 -15.89 -2.26
C VAL A 57 36.12 -14.40 -2.52
N GLY A 58 36.21 -14.01 -3.80
CA GLY A 58 36.19 -12.61 -4.21
C GLY A 58 34.77 -12.04 -4.33
N SER A 59 33.72 -12.86 -4.35
CA SER A 59 32.34 -12.45 -4.46
C SER A 59 31.40 -13.39 -3.70
N VAL A 60 30.48 -12.80 -2.92
CA VAL A 60 29.45 -13.52 -2.19
C VAL A 60 28.15 -13.36 -2.97
N THR A 61 27.41 -14.46 -3.14
CA THR A 61 26.06 -14.44 -3.72
C THR A 61 25.05 -14.08 -2.63
N VAL A 62 24.19 -13.07 -2.90
CA VAL A 62 23.19 -12.61 -1.95
C VAL A 62 21.79 -12.82 -2.53
N THR A 63 20.96 -13.53 -1.78
CA THR A 63 19.55 -13.80 -2.13
C THR A 63 18.64 -13.46 -0.96
N ASN A 64 17.35 -13.36 -1.20
CA ASN A 64 16.34 -13.17 -0.16
C ASN A 64 15.10 -14.05 -0.39
N ASP A 65 14.27 -14.19 0.65
CA ASP A 65 13.04 -14.99 0.66
C ASP A 65 11.78 -14.17 0.36
N ALA A 66 11.89 -12.87 0.06
CA ALA A 66 10.75 -12.00 -0.15
C ALA A 66 9.98 -12.32 -1.44
N THR A 67 8.67 -12.31 -1.35
CA THR A 67 7.78 -12.26 -2.53
C THR A 67 7.42 -10.80 -2.80
N LEU A 68 7.88 -10.27 -3.93
CA LEU A 68 7.64 -8.89 -4.34
C LEU A 68 6.48 -8.79 -5.33
N PRO A 69 5.67 -7.69 -5.30
CA PRO A 69 5.74 -6.59 -4.34
C PRO A 69 5.24 -6.98 -2.94
N ILE A 70 5.80 -6.34 -1.89
CA ILE A 70 5.26 -6.41 -0.53
C ILE A 70 4.26 -5.26 -0.39
N THR A 71 2.99 -5.60 -0.15
CA THR A 71 1.87 -4.63 -0.07
C THR A 71 1.09 -4.73 1.23
N ALA A 72 1.36 -5.75 2.06
CA ALA A 72 0.65 -5.93 3.32
C ALA A 72 1.04 -4.85 4.33
N GLN A 73 0.06 -4.15 4.88
CA GLN A 73 0.27 -3.17 5.95
C GLN A 73 0.90 -3.83 7.18
N GLY A 74 1.83 -3.12 7.82
CA GLY A 74 2.62 -3.58 8.94
C GLY A 74 4.04 -3.99 8.56
N THR A 75 4.67 -4.83 9.38
CA THR A 75 6.07 -5.23 9.21
C THR A 75 6.17 -6.64 8.63
N THR A 76 6.87 -6.74 7.52
CA THR A 76 7.30 -8.01 6.92
C THR A 76 8.80 -8.17 7.16
N VAL A 77 9.21 -9.31 7.73
CA VAL A 77 10.63 -9.63 7.92
C VAL A 77 11.13 -10.38 6.70
N VAL A 78 12.18 -9.86 6.08
CA VAL A 78 12.86 -10.47 4.94
C VAL A 78 14.19 -11.05 5.43
N THR A 79 14.47 -12.31 5.04
CA THR A 79 15.73 -12.98 5.35
C THR A 79 16.65 -12.95 4.14
N TRP A 80 17.80 -12.32 4.28
CA TRP A 80 18.90 -12.34 3.33
C TRP A 80 19.79 -13.53 3.61
N THR A 81 20.21 -14.24 2.55
CA THR A 81 21.18 -15.34 2.61
C THR A 81 22.41 -14.95 1.81
N TYR A 82 23.56 -15.06 2.43
CA TYR A 82 24.87 -14.83 1.86
C TYR A 82 25.55 -16.18 1.66
N ASP A 83 25.98 -16.50 0.44
CA ASP A 83 26.55 -17.79 0.03
C ASP A 83 27.89 -17.54 -0.64
N ASP A 84 28.96 -18.20 -0.14
CA ASP A 84 30.32 -18.12 -0.68
C ASP A 84 30.52 -19.01 -1.91
N GLY A 85 29.56 -19.88 -2.25
CA GLY A 85 29.66 -20.85 -3.35
C GLY A 85 30.48 -22.10 -3.01
N ASN A 86 31.03 -22.19 -1.80
CA ASN A 86 31.80 -23.36 -1.29
C ASN A 86 30.99 -24.21 -0.31
N GLY A 87 29.75 -23.78 -0.03
CA GLY A 87 28.84 -24.46 0.87
C GLY A 87 28.68 -23.80 2.24
N ASN A 88 29.33 -22.66 2.48
CA ASN A 88 29.15 -21.93 3.73
C ASN A 88 28.22 -20.76 3.51
N THR A 89 27.24 -20.57 4.42
CA THR A 89 26.23 -19.55 4.33
C THR A 89 26.04 -18.80 5.65
N THR A 90 25.62 -17.53 5.55
CA THR A 90 25.18 -16.69 6.69
C THR A 90 23.88 -16.04 6.35
N THR A 91 23.05 -15.75 7.34
CA THR A 91 21.78 -15.07 7.15
C THR A 91 21.69 -13.79 7.98
N GLN A 92 20.90 -12.82 7.48
CA GLN A 92 20.59 -11.57 8.18
C GLN A 92 19.16 -11.15 7.85
N THR A 93 18.45 -10.60 8.81
CA THR A 93 17.08 -10.14 8.62
C THR A 93 17.01 -8.63 8.37
N GLN A 94 16.01 -8.21 7.59
CA GLN A 94 15.67 -6.83 7.32
C GLN A 94 14.16 -6.65 7.45
N ASN A 95 13.70 -5.61 8.15
CA ASN A 95 12.29 -5.27 8.18
C ASN A 95 11.92 -4.48 6.93
N VAL A 96 10.75 -4.81 6.38
CA VAL A 96 10.03 -4.00 5.40
C VAL A 96 8.74 -3.56 6.07
N VAL A 97 8.56 -2.25 6.23
CA VAL A 97 7.41 -1.65 6.91
C VAL A 97 6.56 -0.93 5.87
N ILE A 98 5.33 -1.40 5.70
CA ILE A 98 4.31 -0.71 4.92
C ILE A 98 3.36 -0.07 5.92
N ASP A 99 3.26 1.27 5.87
CA ASP A 99 2.44 2.05 6.80
C ASP A 99 1.83 3.24 6.06
N ASP A 100 0.57 3.10 5.68
CA ASP A 100 -0.18 4.15 5.03
C ASP A 100 -0.63 5.17 6.08
N VAL A 101 -0.15 6.39 5.93
CA VAL A 101 -0.42 7.51 6.84
C VAL A 101 -1.11 8.69 6.12
N THR A 102 -1.43 8.50 4.85
CA THR A 102 -2.04 9.54 4.02
C THR A 102 -3.56 9.43 4.05
N ASP A 103 -4.22 10.53 4.43
CA ASP A 103 -5.68 10.59 4.41
C ASP A 103 -6.25 10.52 2.98
N PRO A 104 -7.45 9.93 2.79
CA PRO A 104 -8.18 10.02 1.53
C PRO A 104 -8.36 11.45 1.05
N VAL A 105 -8.38 11.67 -0.27
CA VAL A 105 -8.59 13.00 -0.85
C VAL A 105 -10.00 13.48 -0.53
N ALA A 106 -10.15 14.65 0.11
CA ALA A 106 -11.46 15.22 0.40
C ALA A 106 -12.15 15.66 -0.90
N PRO A 107 -13.29 15.05 -1.31
CA PRO A 107 -14.01 15.45 -2.52
C PRO A 107 -14.77 16.76 -2.31
N VAL A 108 -14.90 17.55 -3.36
CA VAL A 108 -15.81 18.71 -3.39
C VAL A 108 -17.20 18.23 -3.80
N LEU A 109 -18.16 18.29 -2.87
CA LEU A 109 -19.52 17.82 -3.09
C LEU A 109 -20.45 19.00 -3.37
N ALA A 110 -21.19 18.93 -4.47
CA ALA A 110 -22.24 19.92 -4.78
C ALA A 110 -23.47 19.69 -3.92
N ASP A 111 -24.24 20.76 -3.68
CA ASP A 111 -25.55 20.65 -3.05
C ASP A 111 -26.47 19.76 -3.86
N ILE A 112 -27.26 18.93 -3.18
CA ILE A 112 -28.32 18.12 -3.77
C ILE A 112 -29.62 18.90 -3.61
N THR A 113 -30.34 19.12 -4.71
CA THR A 113 -31.57 19.93 -4.70
C THR A 113 -32.75 19.15 -5.25
N GLY A 114 -33.94 19.42 -4.72
CA GLY A 114 -35.20 18.86 -5.22
C GLY A 114 -36.39 19.71 -4.75
N GLU A 115 -37.54 19.65 -5.45
CA GLU A 115 -38.75 20.43 -5.09
C GLU A 115 -39.61 19.71 -4.05
N CYS A 116 -39.91 18.42 -4.28
CA CYS A 116 -40.77 17.63 -3.39
C CYS A 116 -39.92 16.65 -2.55
N SER A 117 -38.82 16.19 -3.10
CA SER A 117 -37.87 15.31 -2.44
C SER A 117 -36.49 15.43 -3.07
N ALA A 118 -35.46 15.06 -2.32
CA ALA A 118 -34.12 14.96 -2.80
C ALA A 118 -33.48 13.65 -2.28
N THR A 119 -32.74 12.96 -3.15
CA THR A 119 -32.07 11.70 -2.81
C THR A 119 -30.57 11.81 -3.10
N ALA A 120 -29.76 11.50 -2.11
CA ALA A 120 -28.31 11.45 -2.21
C ALA A 120 -27.85 10.09 -2.72
N THR A 121 -26.77 10.12 -3.47
CA THR A 121 -26.03 8.91 -3.86
C THR A 121 -24.64 8.96 -3.25
N PRO A 122 -24.09 7.82 -2.77
CA PRO A 122 -22.76 7.80 -2.19
C PRO A 122 -21.72 8.37 -3.15
N PRO A 123 -20.99 9.42 -2.76
CA PRO A 123 -19.90 9.97 -3.55
C PRO A 123 -18.67 9.08 -3.49
N THR A 124 -17.75 9.27 -4.42
CA THR A 124 -16.49 8.56 -4.45
C THR A 124 -15.31 9.52 -4.37
N THR A 125 -14.21 9.03 -3.83
CA THR A 125 -12.91 9.70 -3.82
C THR A 125 -11.80 8.69 -4.09
N THR A 126 -10.56 9.12 -3.98
CA THR A 126 -9.37 8.27 -4.14
C THR A 126 -8.44 8.46 -2.97
N ASP A 127 -7.64 7.45 -2.74
CA ASP A 127 -6.50 7.47 -1.84
C ASP A 127 -5.22 7.08 -2.61
N ASN A 128 -4.03 7.36 -2.02
CA ASN A 128 -2.74 7.03 -2.63
C ASN A 128 -2.50 5.50 -2.70
N CYS A 129 -2.98 4.74 -1.71
CA CYS A 129 -2.79 3.29 -1.60
C CYS A 129 -4.06 2.47 -1.88
N GLY A 130 -5.24 3.06 -1.78
CA GLY A 130 -6.52 2.34 -1.74
C GLY A 130 -7.37 2.37 -3.01
N GLY A 131 -7.00 3.12 -4.05
CA GLY A 131 -7.82 3.22 -5.26
C GLY A 131 -9.08 4.06 -5.06
N ILE A 132 -10.27 3.57 -5.52
CA ILE A 132 -11.54 4.31 -5.41
C ILE A 132 -12.23 3.94 -4.10
N LEU A 133 -12.47 4.94 -3.27
CA LEU A 133 -13.24 4.84 -2.03
C LEU A 133 -14.65 5.36 -2.22
N THR A 134 -15.64 4.67 -1.66
CA THR A 134 -17.05 5.09 -1.68
C THR A 134 -17.44 5.62 -0.31
N GLY A 135 -17.99 6.83 -0.28
CA GLY A 135 -18.49 7.44 0.95
C GLY A 135 -19.60 6.62 1.61
N THR A 136 -19.52 6.48 2.91
CA THR A 136 -20.53 5.84 3.76
C THR A 136 -21.15 6.87 4.69
N THR A 137 -22.39 6.65 5.12
CA THR A 137 -23.08 7.53 6.08
C THR A 137 -24.11 6.76 6.90
N THR A 138 -24.43 7.27 8.07
CA THR A 138 -25.56 6.82 8.89
C THR A 138 -26.79 7.74 8.70
N ASP A 139 -26.64 8.86 7.96
CA ASP A 139 -27.72 9.79 7.68
C ASP A 139 -28.70 9.21 6.65
N ALA A 140 -29.91 9.73 6.64
CA ALA A 140 -30.89 9.36 5.63
C ALA A 140 -30.40 9.79 4.23
N LEU A 141 -30.64 8.94 3.23
CA LEU A 141 -30.30 9.28 1.84
C LEU A 141 -31.42 9.99 1.10
N THR A 142 -32.68 9.95 1.61
CA THR A 142 -33.84 10.57 0.98
C THR A 142 -34.55 11.49 1.96
N TYR A 143 -34.83 12.71 1.52
CA TYR A 143 -35.50 13.76 2.26
C TYR A 143 -36.78 14.18 1.51
N ASN A 144 -37.95 14.11 2.20
CA ASN A 144 -39.26 14.35 1.62
C ASN A 144 -39.95 15.56 2.27
N THR A 145 -39.27 16.30 3.12
CA THR A 145 -39.77 17.50 3.79
C THR A 145 -38.99 18.71 3.35
N GLN A 146 -39.71 19.85 3.22
CA GLN A 146 -39.08 21.13 2.88
C GLN A 146 -38.02 21.50 3.94
N GLY A 147 -36.85 21.96 3.48
CA GLY A 147 -35.75 22.38 4.36
C GLY A 147 -34.39 22.16 3.78
N THR A 148 -33.39 22.51 4.58
CA THR A 148 -31.97 22.24 4.30
C THR A 148 -31.46 21.24 5.32
N PHE A 149 -30.88 20.18 4.83
CA PHE A 149 -30.31 19.08 5.61
C PHE A 149 -28.85 18.93 5.27
N VAL A 150 -28.09 18.24 6.12
CA VAL A 150 -26.68 17.91 5.87
C VAL A 150 -26.52 16.40 6.00
N ILE A 151 -25.88 15.80 5.02
CA ILE A 151 -25.36 14.43 5.08
C ILE A 151 -23.88 14.52 5.38
N THR A 152 -23.40 13.77 6.36
CA THR A 152 -21.97 13.61 6.62
C THR A 152 -21.49 12.29 6.02
N TRP A 153 -20.66 12.40 5.00
CA TRP A 153 -20.03 11.26 4.37
C TRP A 153 -18.70 10.92 5.05
N THR A 154 -18.47 9.64 5.31
CA THR A 154 -17.21 9.11 5.85
C THR A 154 -16.50 8.33 4.75
N PHE A 155 -15.23 8.63 4.55
CA PHE A 155 -14.33 7.89 3.66
C PHE A 155 -13.22 7.29 4.52
N ASP A 156 -13.09 5.97 4.45
CA ASP A 156 -12.16 5.15 5.21
C ASP A 156 -11.34 4.33 4.21
N ASP A 157 -10.02 4.43 4.25
CA ASP A 157 -9.12 3.70 3.37
C ASP A 157 -8.87 2.24 3.82
N GLY A 158 -9.31 1.91 5.04
CA GLY A 158 -9.10 0.60 5.65
C GLY A 158 -7.75 0.44 6.34
N ASN A 159 -6.88 1.44 6.31
CA ASN A 159 -5.57 1.45 6.96
C ASN A 159 -5.54 2.29 8.23
N GLY A 160 -6.64 3.00 8.51
CA GLY A 160 -6.83 3.81 9.71
C GLY A 160 -6.96 5.30 9.43
N ASN A 161 -6.83 5.73 8.15
CA ASN A 161 -6.99 7.11 7.76
C ASN A 161 -8.44 7.35 7.35
N ILE A 162 -9.11 8.28 8.04
CA ILE A 162 -10.55 8.51 7.90
C ILE A 162 -10.81 10.01 7.78
N ILE A 163 -11.55 10.41 6.74
CA ILE A 163 -12.05 11.76 6.61
C ILE A 163 -13.57 11.80 6.61
N THR A 164 -14.13 12.94 6.97
CA THR A 164 -15.56 13.22 6.85
C THR A 164 -15.80 14.47 6.01
N VAL A 165 -16.81 14.41 5.11
CA VAL A 165 -17.14 15.52 4.22
C VAL A 165 -18.65 15.77 4.28
N PRO A 166 -19.10 16.98 4.66
CA PRO A 166 -20.51 17.31 4.65
C PRO A 166 -21.02 17.62 3.24
N GLN A 167 -22.30 17.28 2.97
CA GLN A 167 -23.02 17.61 1.75
C GLN A 167 -24.40 18.14 2.10
N ASN A 168 -24.77 19.31 1.56
CA ASN A 168 -26.10 19.85 1.76
C ASN A 168 -27.13 19.13 0.88
N VAL A 169 -28.34 18.94 1.44
CA VAL A 169 -29.51 18.48 0.74
C VAL A 169 -30.60 19.52 0.95
N ILE A 170 -31.08 20.12 -0.14
CA ILE A 170 -32.05 21.22 -0.13
C ILE A 170 -33.32 20.75 -0.81
N VAL A 171 -34.41 20.68 -0.05
CA VAL A 171 -35.77 20.43 -0.58
C VAL A 171 -36.51 21.73 -0.52
N ASN A 172 -36.81 22.33 -1.68
CA ASN A 172 -37.46 23.64 -1.77
C ASN A 172 -38.40 23.66 -2.96
N ASP A 173 -39.72 23.66 -2.68
CA ASP A 173 -40.76 23.81 -3.69
C ASP A 173 -40.83 25.27 -4.16
N VAL A 174 -40.57 25.48 -5.44
CA VAL A 174 -40.61 26.79 -6.11
C VAL A 174 -41.67 26.85 -7.18
N THR A 175 -42.45 25.76 -7.36
CA THR A 175 -43.49 25.66 -8.37
C THR A 175 -44.83 26.15 -7.83
N ALA A 176 -45.36 27.24 -8.40
CA ALA A 176 -46.65 27.73 -8.02
C ALA A 176 -47.76 26.75 -8.42
N PRO A 177 -48.85 26.63 -7.63
CA PRO A 177 -49.98 25.78 -7.99
C PRO A 177 -50.67 26.27 -9.28
N THR A 178 -51.08 25.30 -10.10
CA THR A 178 -51.85 25.60 -11.33
C THR A 178 -53.34 25.49 -11.02
N PRO A 179 -54.15 26.56 -11.24
CA PRO A 179 -55.57 26.48 -11.07
C PRO A 179 -56.21 25.44 -12.01
N ASP A 180 -57.15 24.66 -11.52
CA ASP A 180 -57.91 23.67 -12.33
C ASP A 180 -58.73 24.31 -13.44
N VAL A 181 -59.10 25.60 -13.27
CA VAL A 181 -59.78 26.39 -14.29
C VAL A 181 -59.04 27.69 -14.56
N ALA A 182 -58.84 28.02 -15.82
CA ALA A 182 -58.07 29.19 -16.25
C ALA A 182 -58.76 30.52 -15.85
N THR A 183 -60.06 30.54 -15.75
CA THR A 183 -60.84 31.67 -15.36
C THR A 183 -61.96 31.21 -14.43
N LEU A 184 -62.21 31.98 -13.39
CA LEU A 184 -63.41 31.80 -12.54
C LEU A 184 -64.62 32.47 -13.16
N ALA A 185 -65.74 31.83 -13.01
CA ALA A 185 -67.01 32.44 -13.42
C ALA A 185 -67.29 33.71 -12.60
N ASP A 186 -67.87 34.73 -13.26
CA ASP A 186 -68.29 35.95 -12.59
C ASP A 186 -69.35 35.66 -11.51
N VAL A 187 -69.19 36.28 -10.38
CA VAL A 187 -70.20 36.26 -9.33
C VAL A 187 -71.08 37.49 -9.51
N THR A 188 -72.31 37.26 -9.84
CA THR A 188 -73.32 38.36 -10.03
C THR A 188 -74.42 38.29 -8.97
N ALA A 189 -74.79 39.45 -8.43
CA ALA A 189 -75.90 39.61 -7.52
C ALA A 189 -76.67 40.91 -7.87
N GLU A 190 -77.98 40.97 -7.61
CA GLU A 190 -78.71 42.17 -7.90
C GLU A 190 -78.55 43.25 -6.84
N CYS A 191 -78.34 42.91 -5.60
CA CYS A 191 -78.31 43.86 -4.51
C CYS A 191 -77.03 43.84 -3.68
N GLU A 192 -76.42 42.66 -3.41
CA GLU A 192 -75.20 42.49 -2.60
C GLU A 192 -74.31 41.40 -3.23
N VAL A 193 -73.00 41.69 -3.38
CA VAL A 193 -71.99 40.76 -3.85
C VAL A 193 -70.98 40.52 -2.74
#